data_c2244ae676d5fcffb370de96afea92b8
#
_entry.id   c2244ae676d5fcffb370de96afea92b8
#
_cell.length_a   1.000
_cell.length_b   1.000
_cell.length_c   1.000
_cell.angle_alpha   90.00
_cell.angle_beta   90.00
_cell.angle_gamma   90.00
#
_symmetry.space_group_name_H-M   'P 1'
#
loop_
_entity.id
_entity.type
_entity.pdbx_description
1 polymer ?
#
loop_
_entity_poly.entity_id
_entity_poly.type
_entity_poly.pdbx_seq_one_letter_code
_entity_poly.pdbx_strand_id
1 'polypeptide(L)'
;MQNIMLRIAYDGTAFAGYQEQENCRTVAGVLRGAVETLTGRSTRLIAAGRTDAGVHAEDQVVNFLTHLDWPADAFLYQLRCLLPDDLLLRSAQVAIPSFHARFAPHKTTYRYVVENGSYVLPTERHTVFSYTFPLNDALILEAARRLEGTHQFAAFSVPDPYRNSQRTVDAVTIERQATRLILRFTADGFLHRQVRFMTGAILLAGRGAIDLCNLSAAL
;
A
#
# COMPACT_ATOMS: atom_id res chain seq x y z
N MET A 1 3.98 -27.56 -13.05
CA MET A 1 3.27 -26.61 -12.16
C MET A 1 3.23 -25.26 -12.84
N GLN A 2 2.07 -24.62 -12.88
CA GLN A 2 1.92 -23.26 -13.37
C GLN A 2 2.20 -22.26 -12.26
N ASN A 3 2.76 -21.10 -12.62
CA ASN A 3 2.89 -19.93 -11.74
C ASN A 3 1.83 -18.91 -12.15
N ILE A 4 0.86 -18.65 -11.28
CA ILE A 4 -0.24 -17.76 -11.57
C ILE A 4 0.00 -16.43 -10.87
N MET A 5 0.08 -15.36 -11.66
CA MET A 5 0.14 -13.98 -11.17
C MET A 5 -1.28 -13.40 -11.13
N LEU A 6 -1.65 -12.84 -10.00
CA LEU A 6 -2.91 -12.17 -9.75
C LEU A 6 -2.68 -10.68 -9.51
N ARG A 7 -3.56 -9.84 -10.02
CA ARG A 7 -3.69 -8.43 -9.60
C ARG A 7 -5.00 -8.29 -8.83
N ILE A 8 -4.89 -7.83 -7.59
CA ILE A 8 -6.02 -7.71 -6.66
C ILE A 8 -6.21 -6.27 -6.21
N ALA A 9 -7.45 -5.91 -5.92
CA ALA A 9 -7.82 -4.68 -5.23
C ALA A 9 -8.66 -5.03 -4.01
N TYR A 10 -8.55 -4.25 -2.93
CA TYR A 10 -9.35 -4.50 -1.73
C TYR A 10 -9.64 -3.23 -0.93
N ASP A 11 -10.81 -3.22 -0.31
CA ASP A 11 -11.13 -2.33 0.78
C ASP A 11 -10.53 -2.90 2.07
N GLY A 12 -9.51 -2.24 2.58
CA GLY A 12 -8.78 -2.69 3.78
C GLY A 12 -9.51 -2.49 5.09
N THR A 13 -10.66 -1.81 5.11
CA THR A 13 -11.36 -1.38 6.32
C THR A 13 -11.64 -2.53 7.29
N ALA A 14 -12.09 -3.68 6.78
CA ALA A 14 -12.43 -4.86 7.57
C ALA A 14 -11.27 -5.88 7.67
N PHE A 15 -10.07 -5.53 7.20
CA PHE A 15 -8.90 -6.40 7.26
C PHE A 15 -7.88 -5.93 8.30
N ALA A 16 -7.35 -6.86 9.08
CA ALA A 16 -6.21 -6.66 9.99
C ALA A 16 -4.86 -6.55 9.25
N GLY A 17 -4.89 -6.05 8.00
CA GLY A 17 -3.77 -5.93 7.10
C GLY A 17 -3.68 -7.10 6.10
N TYR A 18 -2.59 -7.06 5.32
CA TYR A 18 -2.36 -8.09 4.30
C TYR A 18 -1.92 -9.43 4.89
N GLN A 19 -0.92 -9.40 5.78
CA GLN A 19 -0.24 -10.60 6.31
C GLN A 19 -1.15 -11.40 7.24
N GLU A 20 -1.16 -12.71 7.07
CA GLU A 20 -1.88 -13.62 7.96
C GLU A 20 -1.43 -13.49 9.42
N GLN A 21 -2.40 -13.49 10.32
CA GLN A 21 -2.26 -13.40 11.76
C GLN A 21 -3.30 -14.31 12.41
N GLU A 22 -2.95 -14.88 13.57
CA GLU A 22 -3.89 -15.72 14.34
C GLU A 22 -5.16 -14.95 14.70
N ASN A 23 -6.29 -15.59 14.51
CA ASN A 23 -7.62 -15.08 14.86
C ASN A 23 -8.00 -13.73 14.21
N CYS A 24 -7.33 -13.35 13.11
CA CYS A 24 -7.60 -12.11 12.40
C CYS A 24 -8.00 -12.38 10.95
N ARG A 25 -8.98 -11.60 10.47
CA ARG A 25 -9.33 -11.58 9.05
C ARG A 25 -8.29 -10.74 8.29
N THR A 26 -7.55 -11.37 7.38
CA THR A 26 -6.48 -10.74 6.61
C THR A 26 -6.68 -10.97 5.12
N VAL A 27 -6.14 -10.06 4.28
CA VAL A 27 -6.25 -10.19 2.81
C VAL A 27 -5.62 -11.49 2.33
N ALA A 28 -4.41 -11.82 2.82
CA ALA A 28 -3.73 -13.06 2.44
C ALA A 28 -4.49 -14.31 2.89
N GLY A 29 -5.09 -14.30 4.08
CA GLY A 29 -5.86 -15.44 4.59
C GLY A 29 -7.12 -15.70 3.76
N VAL A 30 -7.87 -14.65 3.41
CA VAL A 30 -9.08 -14.76 2.58
C VAL A 30 -8.72 -15.22 1.17
N LEU A 31 -7.70 -14.61 0.53
CA LEU A 31 -7.27 -15.00 -0.80
C LEU A 31 -6.72 -16.44 -0.82
N ARG A 32 -5.94 -16.84 0.19
CA ARG A 32 -5.41 -18.19 0.32
C ARG A 32 -6.55 -19.22 0.45
N GLY A 33 -7.54 -18.93 1.29
CA GLY A 33 -8.72 -19.81 1.42
C GLY A 33 -9.45 -20.03 0.09
N ALA A 34 -9.63 -18.98 -0.71
CA ALA A 34 -10.22 -19.10 -2.04
C ALA A 34 -9.35 -19.94 -2.99
N VAL A 35 -8.03 -19.72 -3.00
CA VAL A 35 -7.08 -20.49 -3.82
C VAL A 35 -7.04 -21.96 -3.39
N GLU A 36 -7.02 -22.24 -2.10
CA GLU A 36 -7.03 -23.61 -1.56
C GLU A 36 -8.34 -24.35 -1.85
N THR A 37 -9.47 -23.64 -1.77
CA THR A 37 -10.78 -24.20 -2.18
C THR A 37 -10.77 -24.58 -3.66
N LEU A 38 -10.21 -23.71 -4.52
CA LEU A 38 -10.13 -23.96 -5.96
C LEU A 38 -9.17 -25.11 -6.32
N THR A 39 -8.00 -25.14 -5.66
CA THR A 39 -6.92 -26.08 -6.02
C THR A 39 -7.00 -27.41 -5.26
N GLY A 40 -7.75 -27.48 -4.17
CA GLY A 40 -7.81 -28.61 -3.26
C GLY A 40 -6.51 -28.87 -2.49
N ARG A 41 -5.58 -27.90 -2.46
CA ARG A 41 -4.26 -28.04 -1.82
C ARG A 41 -3.84 -26.78 -1.10
N SER A 42 -3.10 -26.97 0.01
CA SER A 42 -2.44 -25.84 0.69
C SER A 42 -1.47 -25.13 -0.25
N THR A 43 -1.61 -23.80 -0.31
CA THR A 43 -0.94 -22.97 -1.31
C THR A 43 -0.31 -21.73 -0.66
N ARG A 44 0.98 -21.55 -0.95
CA ARG A 44 1.69 -20.34 -0.50
C ARG A 44 1.45 -19.19 -1.47
N LEU A 45 0.96 -18.07 -0.93
CA LEU A 45 0.86 -16.81 -1.65
C LEU A 45 2.12 -15.95 -1.47
N ILE A 46 2.57 -15.34 -2.55
CA ILE A 46 3.72 -14.42 -2.57
C ILE A 46 3.21 -13.07 -3.06
N ALA A 47 3.25 -12.05 -2.20
CA ALA A 47 2.82 -10.70 -2.55
C ALA A 47 4.01 -9.77 -2.83
N ALA A 48 3.82 -8.80 -3.70
CA ALA A 48 4.77 -7.73 -3.99
C ALA A 48 5.07 -6.88 -2.75
N GLY A 49 4.04 -6.54 -1.98
CA GLY A 49 4.13 -5.79 -0.74
C GLY A 49 3.13 -6.26 0.31
N ARG A 50 3.22 -5.67 1.49
CA ARG A 50 2.28 -5.87 2.59
C ARG A 50 1.69 -4.53 2.95
N THR A 51 0.39 -4.49 3.23
CA THR A 51 -0.30 -3.31 3.75
C THR A 51 -0.64 -3.51 5.23
N ASP A 52 -0.63 -2.42 5.98
CA ASP A 52 -1.05 -2.40 7.38
C ASP A 52 -2.59 -2.55 7.50
N ALA A 53 -3.08 -2.76 8.72
CA ALA A 53 -4.51 -2.81 9.01
C ALA A 53 -5.21 -1.54 8.53
N GLY A 54 -6.35 -1.70 7.87
CA GLY A 54 -7.18 -0.63 7.32
C GLY A 54 -6.65 0.02 6.03
N VAL A 55 -5.49 -0.39 5.51
CA VAL A 55 -4.94 0.16 4.26
C VAL A 55 -5.56 -0.56 3.06
N HIS A 56 -6.08 0.23 2.12
CA HIS A 56 -6.66 -0.26 0.87
C HIS A 56 -5.57 -0.54 -0.17
N ALA A 57 -5.91 -1.30 -1.21
CA ALA A 57 -5.09 -1.41 -2.41
C ALA A 57 -5.96 -1.36 -3.65
N GLU A 58 -5.52 -0.56 -4.64
CA GLU A 58 -6.14 -0.54 -5.96
C GLU A 58 -5.53 -1.59 -6.89
N ASP A 59 -4.28 -1.99 -6.64
CA ASP A 59 -3.53 -2.87 -7.54
C ASP A 59 -2.35 -3.55 -6.84
N GLN A 60 -2.61 -4.59 -6.07
CA GLN A 60 -1.59 -5.42 -5.44
C GLN A 60 -1.30 -6.64 -6.31
N VAL A 61 -0.02 -6.95 -6.51
CA VAL A 61 0.41 -8.14 -7.24
C VAL A 61 0.72 -9.28 -6.27
N VAL A 62 0.17 -10.45 -6.59
CA VAL A 62 0.39 -11.70 -5.83
C VAL A 62 0.66 -12.83 -6.81
N ASN A 63 1.51 -13.79 -6.47
CA ASN A 63 1.61 -15.02 -7.26
C ASN A 63 1.57 -16.27 -6.38
N PHE A 64 1.19 -17.39 -7.00
CA PHE A 64 1.21 -18.72 -6.40
C PHE A 64 1.50 -19.80 -7.43
N LEU A 65 1.96 -20.93 -6.96
CA LEU A 65 2.19 -22.12 -7.79
C LEU A 65 1.01 -23.10 -7.67
N THR A 66 0.57 -23.64 -8.80
CA THR A 66 -0.51 -24.63 -8.84
C THR A 66 -0.19 -25.80 -9.76
N HIS A 67 -0.82 -26.96 -9.49
CA HIS A 67 -0.77 -28.14 -10.36
C HIS A 67 -1.86 -28.12 -11.44
N LEU A 68 -2.85 -27.24 -11.28
CA LEU A 68 -3.90 -27.09 -12.29
C LEU A 68 -3.30 -26.49 -13.57
N ASP A 69 -3.65 -27.09 -14.70
CA ASP A 69 -3.24 -26.61 -16.03
C ASP A 69 -4.43 -25.93 -16.71
N TRP A 70 -4.81 -24.79 -16.14
CA TRP A 70 -5.95 -24.00 -16.61
C TRP A 70 -5.49 -22.70 -17.30
N PRO A 71 -6.27 -22.19 -18.26
CA PRO A 71 -6.05 -20.85 -18.78
C PRO A 71 -6.29 -19.79 -17.69
N ALA A 72 -5.63 -18.65 -17.82
CA ALA A 72 -5.69 -17.58 -16.82
C ALA A 72 -7.13 -17.09 -16.54
N ASP A 73 -7.97 -17.03 -17.58
CA ASP A 73 -9.37 -16.61 -17.47
C ASP A 73 -10.22 -17.56 -16.62
N ALA A 74 -9.89 -18.85 -16.62
CA ALA A 74 -10.57 -19.82 -15.75
C ALA A 74 -10.25 -19.54 -14.27
N PHE A 75 -8.97 -19.25 -13.93
CA PHE A 75 -8.61 -18.80 -12.57
C PHE A 75 -9.31 -17.50 -12.21
N LEU A 76 -9.34 -16.53 -13.12
CA LEU A 76 -10.00 -15.24 -12.88
C LEU A 76 -11.48 -15.43 -12.54
N TYR A 77 -12.20 -16.20 -13.34
CA TYR A 77 -13.64 -16.44 -13.16
C TYR A 77 -13.92 -17.21 -11.85
N GLN A 78 -13.25 -18.34 -11.66
CA GLN A 78 -13.51 -19.21 -10.50
C GLN A 78 -13.14 -18.55 -9.16
N LEU A 79 -11.99 -17.86 -9.10
CA LEU A 79 -11.60 -17.17 -7.88
C LEU A 79 -12.52 -15.99 -7.56
N ARG A 80 -13.02 -15.25 -8.57
CA ARG A 80 -14.01 -14.19 -8.34
C ARG A 80 -15.29 -14.70 -7.68
N CYS A 81 -15.73 -15.91 -8.00
CA CYS A 81 -16.92 -16.51 -7.37
C CYS A 81 -16.69 -16.90 -5.90
N LEU A 82 -15.44 -17.03 -5.46
CA LEU A 82 -15.06 -17.44 -4.10
C LEU A 82 -14.66 -16.28 -3.21
N LEU A 83 -14.39 -15.11 -3.78
CA LEU A 83 -13.93 -13.93 -3.05
C LEU A 83 -15.11 -13.10 -2.53
N PRO A 84 -15.00 -12.48 -1.35
CA PRO A 84 -15.99 -11.53 -0.84
C PRO A 84 -15.93 -10.19 -1.58
N ASP A 85 -16.98 -9.37 -1.43
CA ASP A 85 -17.13 -8.09 -2.14
C ASP A 85 -16.03 -7.06 -1.84
N ASP A 86 -15.36 -7.16 -0.70
CA ASP A 86 -14.26 -6.26 -0.31
C ASP A 86 -12.86 -6.70 -0.80
N LEU A 87 -12.80 -7.79 -1.61
CA LEU A 87 -11.56 -8.28 -2.26
C LEU A 87 -11.84 -8.66 -3.72
N LEU A 88 -11.41 -7.80 -4.64
CA LEU A 88 -11.59 -7.98 -6.07
C LEU A 88 -10.34 -8.56 -6.73
N LEU A 89 -10.48 -9.63 -7.51
CA LEU A 89 -9.47 -10.09 -8.45
C LEU A 89 -9.62 -9.33 -9.77
N ARG A 90 -8.66 -8.44 -10.08
CA ARG A 90 -8.68 -7.58 -11.30
C ARG A 90 -8.27 -8.35 -12.55
N SER A 91 -7.18 -9.13 -12.44
CA SER A 91 -6.70 -9.98 -13.53
C SER A 91 -5.94 -11.19 -13.00
N ALA A 92 -5.86 -12.22 -13.83
CA ALA A 92 -5.00 -13.37 -13.65
C ALA A 92 -4.15 -13.55 -14.92
N GLN A 93 -2.91 -14.03 -14.77
CA GLN A 93 -1.99 -14.32 -15.88
C GLN A 93 -1.14 -15.52 -15.52
N VAL A 94 -0.83 -16.37 -16.50
CA VAL A 94 0.20 -17.39 -16.37
C VAL A 94 1.55 -16.68 -16.48
N ALA A 95 2.29 -16.65 -15.41
CA ALA A 95 3.61 -16.02 -15.34
C ALA A 95 4.71 -17.03 -15.70
N ILE A 96 5.90 -16.53 -16.02
CA ILE A 96 7.07 -17.38 -16.19
C ILE A 96 7.37 -18.14 -14.88
N PRO A 97 7.92 -19.35 -14.93
CA PRO A 97 8.16 -20.17 -13.72
C PRO A 97 8.98 -19.47 -12.65
N SER A 98 9.93 -18.61 -13.03
CA SER A 98 10.81 -17.86 -12.13
C SER A 98 10.20 -16.58 -11.55
N PHE A 99 9.00 -16.19 -11.97
CA PHE A 99 8.37 -14.96 -11.48
C PHE A 99 8.09 -15.07 -9.97
N HIS A 100 8.47 -14.03 -9.26
CA HIS A 100 8.28 -13.91 -7.82
C HIS A 100 7.84 -12.47 -7.48
N ALA A 101 6.58 -12.28 -7.13
CA ALA A 101 5.97 -10.95 -6.97
C ALA A 101 6.79 -10.01 -6.07
N ARG A 102 7.38 -10.54 -4.99
CA ARG A 102 8.15 -9.72 -4.03
C ARG A 102 9.51 -9.25 -4.58
N PHE A 103 10.15 -10.05 -5.44
CA PHE A 103 11.52 -9.78 -5.91
C PHE A 103 11.58 -9.30 -7.36
N ALA A 104 10.49 -9.44 -8.11
CA ALA A 104 10.40 -8.84 -9.43
C ALA A 104 10.56 -7.31 -9.30
N PRO A 105 11.34 -6.66 -10.17
CA PRO A 105 11.49 -5.21 -10.16
C PRO A 105 10.12 -4.52 -10.28
N HIS A 106 9.79 -3.69 -9.31
CA HIS A 106 8.55 -2.90 -9.32
C HIS A 106 8.72 -1.65 -8.47
N LYS A 107 7.82 -0.70 -8.66
CA LYS A 107 7.65 0.46 -7.79
C LYS A 107 6.33 0.36 -7.06
N THR A 108 6.33 0.81 -5.82
CA THR A 108 5.12 0.91 -5.00
C THR A 108 4.72 2.37 -4.89
N THR A 109 3.46 2.67 -5.20
CA THR A 109 2.90 4.01 -5.02
C THR A 109 1.78 3.97 -3.98
N TYR A 110 1.92 4.77 -2.93
CA TYR A 110 0.83 5.03 -1.98
C TYR A 110 0.17 6.37 -2.28
N ARG A 111 -1.16 6.38 -2.26
CA ARG A 111 -1.97 7.59 -2.32
C ARG A 111 -2.54 7.89 -0.93
N TYR A 112 -2.40 9.12 -0.48
CA TYR A 112 -3.00 9.62 0.76
C TYR A 112 -3.86 10.84 0.43
N VAL A 113 -5.13 10.81 0.84
CA VAL A 113 -6.06 11.91 0.58
C VAL A 113 -6.35 12.63 1.88
N VAL A 114 -6.12 13.94 1.89
CA VAL A 114 -6.34 14.82 3.04
C VAL A 114 -7.42 15.85 2.68
N GLU A 115 -8.50 15.89 3.44
CA GLU A 115 -9.47 16.97 3.37
C GLU A 115 -9.02 18.10 4.31
N ASN A 116 -8.63 19.23 3.73
CA ASN A 116 -8.20 20.43 4.46
C ASN A 116 -9.33 21.49 4.51
N GLY A 117 -10.54 21.01 4.55
CA GLY A 117 -11.77 21.81 4.67
C GLY A 117 -12.46 21.61 6.01
N SER A 118 -13.77 21.80 6.00
CA SER A 118 -14.58 21.78 7.20
C SER A 118 -15.03 20.38 7.64
N TYR A 119 -15.19 19.42 6.70
CA TYR A 119 -15.71 18.08 7.01
C TYR A 119 -15.34 17.04 5.97
N VAL A 120 -15.33 15.78 6.37
CA VAL A 120 -15.26 14.58 5.51
C VAL A 120 -16.61 13.90 5.55
N LEU A 121 -17.14 13.50 4.39
CA LEU A 121 -18.39 12.74 4.33
C LEU A 121 -18.25 11.39 5.06
N PRO A 122 -19.28 10.91 5.79
CA PRO A 122 -19.24 9.61 6.44
C PRO A 122 -18.90 8.44 5.48
N THR A 123 -19.29 8.56 4.21
CA THR A 123 -18.97 7.57 3.15
C THR A 123 -17.49 7.54 2.77
N GLU A 124 -16.73 8.60 3.08
CA GLU A 124 -15.31 8.74 2.77
C GLU A 124 -14.41 8.55 4.01
N ARG A 125 -14.98 8.34 5.20
CA ARG A 125 -14.28 8.30 6.49
C ARG A 125 -13.09 7.31 6.57
N HIS A 126 -13.08 6.29 5.71
CA HIS A 126 -12.01 5.29 5.67
C HIS A 126 -10.95 5.55 4.61
N THR A 127 -11.19 6.51 3.70
CA THR A 127 -10.31 6.82 2.56
C THR A 127 -9.76 8.24 2.57
N VAL A 128 -10.35 9.13 3.38
CA VAL A 128 -9.98 10.55 3.46
C VAL A 128 -9.67 10.92 4.91
N PHE A 129 -8.50 11.54 5.11
CA PHE A 129 -8.07 12.03 6.41
C PHE A 129 -8.47 13.51 6.57
N SER A 130 -9.22 13.84 7.63
CA SER A 130 -9.59 15.22 7.94
C SER A 130 -8.45 15.95 8.65
N TYR A 131 -8.06 17.12 8.13
CA TYR A 131 -7.05 17.99 8.73
C TYR A 131 -7.46 19.46 8.62
N THR A 132 -7.93 20.03 9.71
CA THR A 132 -8.61 21.34 9.73
C THR A 132 -7.69 22.54 9.96
N PHE A 133 -6.41 22.32 10.25
CA PHE A 133 -5.45 23.42 10.43
C PHE A 133 -5.10 24.06 9.09
N PRO A 134 -4.91 25.41 9.06
CA PRO A 134 -4.42 26.08 7.86
C PRO A 134 -3.08 25.51 7.39
N LEU A 135 -2.94 25.36 6.09
CA LEU A 135 -1.75 24.81 5.45
C LEU A 135 -1.17 25.80 4.43
N ASN A 136 0.14 25.98 4.47
CA ASN A 136 0.90 26.72 3.48
C ASN A 136 1.41 25.76 2.39
N ASP A 137 0.92 25.91 1.17
CA ASP A 137 1.24 25.03 0.05
C ASP A 137 2.73 25.07 -0.34
N ALA A 138 3.40 26.22 -0.21
CA ALA A 138 4.83 26.32 -0.48
C ALA A 138 5.66 25.46 0.49
N LEU A 139 5.31 25.49 1.78
CA LEU A 139 5.98 24.65 2.79
C LEU A 139 5.68 23.17 2.60
N ILE A 140 4.45 22.83 2.19
CA ILE A 140 4.07 21.44 1.87
C ILE A 140 4.91 20.89 0.70
N LEU A 141 5.02 21.66 -0.39
CA LEU A 141 5.79 21.26 -1.57
C LEU A 141 7.27 21.15 -1.26
N GLU A 142 7.81 22.07 -0.47
CA GLU A 142 9.22 22.00 -0.07
C GLU A 142 9.50 20.82 0.87
N ALA A 143 8.60 20.53 1.83
CA ALA A 143 8.70 19.36 2.69
C ALA A 143 8.67 18.06 1.87
N ALA A 144 7.79 17.98 0.87
CA ALA A 144 7.71 16.83 -0.03
C ALA A 144 9.01 16.58 -0.78
N ARG A 145 9.62 17.63 -1.37
CA ARG A 145 10.90 17.53 -2.09
C ARG A 145 12.05 17.03 -1.21
N ARG A 146 12.07 17.41 0.07
CA ARG A 146 13.11 16.98 1.01
C ARG A 146 13.04 15.50 1.36
N LEU A 147 11.88 14.89 1.21
CA LEU A 147 11.67 13.45 1.44
C LEU A 147 12.04 12.59 0.22
N GLU A 148 12.27 13.21 -0.94
CA GLU A 148 12.73 12.51 -2.14
C GLU A 148 14.22 12.18 -2.05
N GLY A 149 14.62 11.08 -2.68
CA GLY A 149 16.01 10.61 -2.68
C GLY A 149 16.25 9.40 -1.79
N THR A 150 17.52 9.11 -1.57
CA THR A 150 17.97 7.98 -0.73
C THR A 150 18.38 8.50 0.65
N HIS A 151 17.62 8.12 1.67
CA HIS A 151 17.81 8.60 3.04
C HIS A 151 17.66 7.47 4.07
N GLN A 152 18.04 7.77 5.32
CA GLN A 152 17.81 6.89 6.48
C GLN A 152 16.46 7.22 7.10
N PHE A 153 15.41 6.50 6.72
CA PHE A 153 14.05 6.74 7.17
C PHE A 153 13.71 6.14 8.56
N ALA A 154 14.70 5.95 9.43
CA ALA A 154 14.46 5.39 10.77
C ALA A 154 13.48 6.24 11.58
N ALA A 155 13.61 7.59 11.54
CA ALA A 155 12.70 8.52 12.22
C ALA A 155 11.29 8.56 11.64
N PHE A 156 11.11 8.06 10.42
CA PHE A 156 9.84 7.99 9.70
C PHE A 156 9.24 6.59 9.66
N SER A 157 9.59 5.72 10.60
CA SER A 157 9.09 4.35 10.62
C SER A 157 8.94 3.83 12.04
N VAL A 158 8.19 2.75 12.18
CA VAL A 158 8.24 1.98 13.42
C VAL A 158 9.61 1.31 13.51
N PRO A 159 10.35 1.48 14.62
CA PRO A 159 11.68 0.92 14.79
C PRO A 159 11.71 -0.60 14.56
N ASP A 160 12.65 -1.07 13.77
CA ASP A 160 12.95 -2.48 13.55
C ASP A 160 14.47 -2.65 13.53
N PRO A 161 15.09 -3.16 14.61
CA PRO A 161 16.55 -3.25 14.73
C PRO A 161 17.18 -4.23 13.72
N TYR A 162 16.37 -5.09 13.10
CA TYR A 162 16.84 -6.09 12.14
C TYR A 162 16.72 -5.63 10.69
N ARG A 163 16.17 -4.44 10.43
CA ARG A 163 15.97 -3.91 9.09
C ARG A 163 16.81 -2.68 8.82
N ASN A 164 17.48 -2.68 7.67
CA ASN A 164 18.07 -1.46 7.14
C ASN A 164 16.96 -0.42 6.89
N SER A 165 17.14 0.77 7.47
CA SER A 165 16.22 1.90 7.36
C SER A 165 16.43 2.75 6.09
N GLN A 166 17.48 2.49 5.33
CA GLN A 166 17.71 3.19 4.06
C GLN A 166 16.65 2.82 3.02
N ARG A 167 16.04 3.84 2.41
CA ARG A 167 15.09 3.69 1.29
C ARG A 167 15.34 4.79 0.27
N THR A 168 14.96 4.49 -0.97
CA THR A 168 14.92 5.47 -2.05
C THR A 168 13.49 5.82 -2.35
N VAL A 169 13.09 7.05 -2.03
CA VAL A 169 11.81 7.62 -2.42
C VAL A 169 12.01 8.33 -3.76
N ASP A 170 11.40 7.79 -4.81
CA ASP A 170 11.60 8.30 -6.17
C ASP A 170 10.85 9.61 -6.41
N ALA A 171 9.66 9.74 -5.84
CA ALA A 171 8.83 10.93 -5.97
C ALA A 171 7.82 11.07 -4.83
N VAL A 172 7.58 12.32 -4.42
CA VAL A 172 6.48 12.72 -3.54
C VAL A 172 5.69 13.83 -4.24
N THR A 173 4.61 13.46 -4.93
CA THR A 173 3.78 14.44 -5.65
C THR A 173 2.59 14.86 -4.81
N ILE A 174 2.26 16.16 -4.89
CA ILE A 174 1.12 16.75 -4.19
C ILE A 174 0.27 17.51 -5.19
N GLU A 175 -1.01 17.17 -5.20
CA GLU A 175 -2.03 17.79 -6.02
C GLU A 175 -3.08 18.41 -5.11
N ARG A 176 -3.36 19.70 -5.27
CA ARG A 176 -4.46 20.35 -4.57
C ARG A 176 -5.69 20.44 -5.47
N GLN A 177 -6.79 19.90 -5.00
CA GLN A 177 -8.11 19.96 -5.63
C GLN A 177 -9.07 20.64 -4.66
N ALA A 178 -9.28 21.95 -4.81
CA ALA A 178 -10.05 22.78 -3.87
C ALA A 178 -9.53 22.61 -2.42
N THR A 179 -10.30 22.01 -1.53
CA THR A 179 -9.91 21.73 -0.14
C THR A 179 -9.12 20.43 0.04
N ARG A 180 -9.04 19.56 -0.99
CA ARG A 180 -8.35 18.28 -0.90
C ARG A 180 -6.91 18.37 -1.34
N LEU A 181 -6.05 17.71 -0.56
CA LEU A 181 -4.67 17.40 -0.92
C LEU A 181 -4.56 15.92 -1.24
N ILE A 182 -4.05 15.61 -2.41
CA ILE A 182 -3.75 14.24 -2.83
C ILE A 182 -2.23 14.09 -2.86
N LEU A 183 -1.70 13.34 -1.91
CA LEU A 183 -0.28 13.05 -1.81
C LEU A 183 -0.03 11.65 -2.41
N ARG A 184 0.99 11.54 -3.30
CA ARG A 184 1.43 10.25 -3.81
C ARG A 184 2.91 10.06 -3.52
N PHE A 185 3.24 8.94 -2.95
CA PHE A 185 4.61 8.54 -2.57
C PHE A 185 5.00 7.32 -3.40
N THR A 186 6.05 7.44 -4.21
CA THR A 186 6.55 6.35 -5.05
C THR A 186 7.97 5.97 -4.63
N ALA A 187 8.21 4.69 -4.39
CA ALA A 187 9.50 4.16 -3.97
C ALA A 187 9.67 2.69 -4.43
N ASP A 188 10.88 2.18 -4.30
CA ASP A 188 11.20 0.74 -4.43
C ASP A 188 10.61 -0.11 -3.30
N GLY A 189 10.22 0.51 -2.19
CA GLY A 189 9.57 -0.09 -1.04
C GLY A 189 9.55 0.87 0.14
N PHE A 190 8.68 0.60 1.09
CA PHE A 190 8.51 1.43 2.29
C PHE A 190 8.76 0.62 3.56
N LEU A 191 9.20 1.29 4.61
CA LEU A 191 9.25 0.77 5.97
C LEU A 191 7.85 0.73 6.60
N HIS A 192 7.74 0.05 7.74
CA HIS A 192 6.48 -0.04 8.48
C HIS A 192 5.98 1.35 8.86
N ARG A 193 4.79 1.72 8.40
CA ARG A 193 4.11 3.02 8.57
C ARG A 193 4.84 4.24 7.98
N GLN A 194 5.88 4.06 7.16
CA GLN A 194 6.70 5.17 6.65
C GLN A 194 5.85 6.25 5.96
N VAL A 195 4.93 5.89 5.08
CA VAL A 195 4.07 6.85 4.38
C VAL A 195 3.23 7.67 5.35
N ARG A 196 2.73 7.07 6.44
CA ARG A 196 1.95 7.79 7.47
C ARG A 196 2.80 8.84 8.18
N PHE A 197 4.05 8.50 8.55
CA PHE A 197 4.97 9.44 9.19
C PHE A 197 5.39 10.56 8.23
N MET A 198 5.70 10.25 6.98
CA MET A 198 6.03 11.25 5.96
C MET A 198 4.86 12.20 5.72
N THR A 199 3.63 11.69 5.60
CA THR A 199 2.42 12.51 5.48
C THR A 199 2.26 13.43 6.69
N GLY A 200 2.40 12.90 7.90
CA GLY A 200 2.36 13.71 9.13
C GLY A 200 3.38 14.83 9.14
N ALA A 201 4.63 14.54 8.76
CA ALA A 201 5.70 15.53 8.69
C ALA A 201 5.42 16.62 7.65
N ILE A 202 4.91 16.27 6.45
CA ILE A 202 4.50 17.24 5.42
C ILE A 202 3.40 18.17 5.96
N LEU A 203 2.38 17.62 6.63
CA LEU A 203 1.28 18.42 7.19
C LEU A 203 1.75 19.33 8.34
N LEU A 204 2.65 18.84 9.21
CA LEU A 204 3.24 19.65 10.30
C LEU A 204 4.12 20.78 9.74
N ALA A 205 4.90 20.52 8.71
CA ALA A 205 5.68 21.56 8.02
C ALA A 205 4.77 22.57 7.34
N GLY A 206 3.73 22.12 6.64
CA GLY A 206 2.74 22.99 5.98
C GLY A 206 1.99 23.91 6.96
N ARG A 207 1.77 23.45 8.20
CA ARG A 207 1.19 24.24 9.28
C ARG A 207 2.21 25.17 9.96
N GLY A 208 3.51 25.03 9.67
CA GLY A 208 4.58 25.75 10.36
C GLY A 208 4.90 25.23 11.77
N ALA A 209 4.47 24.01 12.10
CA ALA A 209 4.70 23.40 13.42
C ALA A 209 6.08 22.73 13.54
N ILE A 210 6.74 22.44 12.43
CA ILE A 210 8.12 21.99 12.37
C ILE A 210 8.89 22.79 11.32
N ASP A 211 10.18 23.04 11.59
CA ASP A 211 11.08 23.65 10.64
C ASP A 211 11.53 22.62 9.59
N LEU A 212 11.68 23.06 8.36
CA LEU A 212 12.18 22.25 7.26
C LEU A 212 13.63 21.77 7.50
N CYS A 213 14.44 22.54 8.23
CA CYS A 213 15.78 22.11 8.63
C CYS A 213 15.72 20.90 9.57
N ASN A 214 14.79 20.87 10.51
CA ASN A 214 14.56 19.74 11.40
C ASN A 214 14.07 18.49 10.63
N LEU A 215 13.23 18.71 9.62
CA LEU A 215 12.81 17.63 8.73
C LEU A 215 14.00 17.00 8.01
N SER A 216 14.90 17.82 7.47
CA SER A 216 16.10 17.32 6.78
C SER A 216 17.09 16.65 7.75
N ALA A 217 17.20 17.12 8.98
CA ALA A 217 18.09 16.52 9.99
C ALA A 217 17.59 15.15 10.49
N ALA A 218 16.31 14.82 10.25
CA ALA A 218 15.70 13.55 10.61
C ALA A 218 15.86 12.47 9.52
N LEU A 219 16.37 12.81 8.34
CA LEU A 219 16.65 11.95 7.20
C LEU A 219 18.10 11.43 7.18
#